data_046d5ffad68f5b2ed58827739d3dd262
#
_entry.id   046d5ffad68f5b2ed58827739d3dd262
#
_cell.length_a   1.000
_cell.length_b   1.000
_cell.length_c   1.000
_cell.angle_alpha   90.00
_cell.angle_beta   90.00
_cell.angle_gamma   90.00
#
_symmetry.space_group_name_H-M   'P 1'
#
loop_
_entity.id
_entity.type
_entity.pdbx_description
1 polymer ?
#
loop_
_entity_poly.entity_id
_entity_poly.type
_entity_poly.pdbx_seq_one_letter_code
_entity_poly.pdbx_strand_id
1 'polypeptide(L)'
;MVQWWSEPTAGDIVWCHFPDVVRARPKPRPALVLVVFDDDAPQFTVKVVYGTSQRTTELHRGEFCIARLQNSAAFQAAGLSYDTKFNLKQTVDLPYNSEWFSVPPAAPHGQVPKLGILHASLMRSLEAAFNAATERF
;
A
#
# COMPACT_ATOMS: atom_id res chain seq x y z
N MET A 1 -12.48 -11.40 -17.86
CA MET A 1 -12.66 -12.24 -16.66
C MET A 1 -11.72 -11.78 -15.56
N VAL A 2 -12.23 -11.60 -14.36
CA VAL A 2 -11.44 -11.14 -13.23
C VAL A 2 -10.65 -12.30 -12.63
N GLN A 3 -9.36 -12.05 -12.41
CA GLN A 3 -8.49 -13.01 -11.73
C GLN A 3 -8.37 -12.61 -10.25
N TRP A 4 -8.65 -13.56 -9.35
CA TRP A 4 -8.48 -13.36 -7.92
C TRP A 4 -7.08 -13.79 -7.52
N TRP A 5 -6.40 -12.95 -6.76
CA TRP A 5 -5.05 -13.24 -6.27
C TRP A 5 -5.12 -14.10 -5.00
N SER A 6 -4.06 -14.84 -4.76
CA SER A 6 -3.92 -15.62 -3.51
C SER A 6 -3.82 -14.67 -2.31
N GLU A 7 -4.05 -15.21 -1.11
CA GLU A 7 -4.12 -14.44 0.12
C GLU A 7 -2.87 -13.57 0.32
N PRO A 8 -3.03 -12.25 0.45
CA PRO A 8 -1.93 -11.38 0.84
C PRO A 8 -1.75 -11.38 2.35
N THR A 9 -0.71 -10.69 2.82
CA THR A 9 -0.43 -10.53 4.24
C THR A 9 -0.51 -9.05 4.62
N ALA A 10 -1.09 -8.73 5.77
CA ALA A 10 -1.05 -7.37 6.30
C ALA A 10 0.41 -6.92 6.41
N GLY A 11 0.71 -5.72 5.93
CA GLY A 11 2.08 -5.22 5.80
C GLY A 11 2.68 -5.40 4.41
N ASP A 12 2.03 -6.14 3.51
CA ASP A 12 2.48 -6.21 2.12
C ASP A 12 2.37 -4.83 1.46
N ILE A 13 3.35 -4.51 0.64
CA ILE A 13 3.29 -3.38 -0.30
C ILE A 13 2.92 -3.97 -1.66
N VAL A 14 1.83 -3.50 -2.24
CA VAL A 14 1.25 -4.09 -3.44
C VAL A 14 1.08 -3.04 -4.55
N TRP A 15 0.96 -3.51 -5.80
CA TRP A 15 0.80 -2.67 -6.98
C TRP A 15 -0.70 -2.50 -7.25
N CYS A 16 -1.22 -1.31 -6.95
CA CYS A 16 -2.66 -1.08 -6.89
C CYS A 16 -3.10 0.02 -7.85
N HIS A 17 -4.20 -0.23 -8.57
CA HIS A 17 -4.91 0.77 -9.36
C HIS A 17 -5.90 1.49 -8.44
N PHE A 18 -5.39 2.42 -7.63
CA PHE A 18 -6.20 3.07 -6.61
C PHE A 18 -7.33 3.88 -7.25
N PRO A 19 -8.55 3.87 -6.69
CA PRO A 19 -9.68 4.60 -7.26
C PRO A 19 -9.39 6.09 -7.41
N ASP A 20 -9.66 6.61 -8.60
CA ASP A 20 -9.43 8.01 -8.94
C ASP A 20 -10.66 8.53 -9.66
N VAL A 21 -11.21 9.65 -9.17
CA VAL A 21 -12.40 10.26 -9.76
C VAL A 21 -12.13 10.92 -11.11
N VAL A 22 -10.87 11.17 -11.44
CA VAL A 22 -10.47 11.88 -12.66
C VAL A 22 -10.20 10.92 -13.82
N ARG A 23 -9.77 9.69 -13.53
CA ARG A 23 -9.37 8.72 -14.56
C ARG A 23 -10.15 7.43 -14.43
N ALA A 24 -10.61 6.90 -15.57
CA ALA A 24 -11.30 5.61 -15.62
C ALA A 24 -10.35 4.46 -15.26
N ARG A 25 -9.04 4.61 -15.60
CA ARG A 25 -7.98 3.65 -15.26
C ARG A 25 -6.78 4.39 -14.69
N PRO A 26 -6.73 4.58 -13.37
CA PRO A 26 -5.58 5.23 -12.76
C PRO A 26 -4.33 4.37 -12.93
N LYS A 27 -3.17 5.03 -12.97
CA LYS A 27 -1.89 4.33 -13.02
C LYS A 27 -1.71 3.52 -11.74
N PRO A 28 -1.16 2.30 -11.82
CA PRO A 28 -0.86 1.55 -10.62
C PRO A 28 0.20 2.26 -9.78
N ARG A 29 0.05 2.18 -8.48
CA ARG A 29 0.94 2.79 -7.50
C ARG A 29 1.11 1.87 -6.30
N PRO A 30 2.18 2.05 -5.51
CA PRO A 30 2.32 1.28 -4.27
C PRO A 30 1.18 1.57 -3.32
N ALA A 31 0.67 0.51 -2.69
CA ALA A 31 -0.32 0.62 -1.63
C ALA A 31 0.07 -0.32 -0.50
N LEU A 32 -0.18 0.09 0.74
CA LEU A 32 0.10 -0.71 1.92
C LEU A 32 -1.16 -1.46 2.34
N VAL A 33 -1.06 -2.78 2.47
CA VAL A 33 -2.15 -3.61 2.97
C VAL A 33 -2.18 -3.51 4.49
N LEU A 34 -3.28 -2.96 5.03
CA LEU A 34 -3.48 -2.84 6.48
C LEU A 34 -4.22 -4.03 7.06
N VAL A 35 -5.28 -4.48 6.38
CA VAL A 35 -6.14 -5.57 6.85
C VAL A 35 -6.49 -6.48 5.68
N VAL A 36 -6.55 -7.78 5.94
CA VAL A 36 -7.03 -8.77 4.98
C VAL A 36 -8.34 -9.34 5.52
N PHE A 37 -9.41 -9.26 4.73
CA PHE A 37 -10.72 -9.81 5.07
C PHE A 37 -10.88 -11.14 4.34
N ASP A 38 -11.10 -12.21 5.08
CA ASP A 38 -11.17 -13.57 4.55
C ASP A 38 -12.57 -14.18 4.63
N ASP A 39 -13.60 -13.37 4.89
CA ASP A 39 -14.98 -13.83 5.03
C ASP A 39 -15.47 -14.59 3.80
N ASP A 40 -15.00 -14.22 2.62
CA ASP A 40 -15.38 -14.81 1.35
C ASP A 40 -14.24 -15.61 0.71
N ALA A 41 -13.30 -16.13 1.51
CA ALA A 41 -12.19 -16.92 0.99
C ALA A 41 -12.66 -18.03 0.07
N PRO A 42 -11.97 -18.30 -1.06
CA PRO A 42 -10.65 -17.80 -1.45
C PRO A 42 -10.66 -16.43 -2.16
N GLN A 43 -11.73 -15.67 -2.09
CA GLN A 43 -11.84 -14.33 -2.62
C GLN A 43 -11.63 -13.34 -1.47
N PHE A 44 -10.49 -12.64 -1.49
CA PHE A 44 -10.10 -11.76 -0.37
C PHE A 44 -10.43 -10.32 -0.69
N THR A 45 -10.79 -9.55 0.34
CA THR A 45 -10.88 -8.10 0.30
C THR A 45 -9.77 -7.54 1.18
N VAL A 46 -9.18 -6.43 0.77
CA VAL A 46 -8.09 -5.81 1.54
C VAL A 46 -8.42 -4.35 1.83
N LYS A 47 -8.06 -3.90 3.02
CA LYS A 47 -8.02 -2.46 3.34
C LYS A 47 -6.63 -1.96 3.03
N VAL A 48 -6.52 -0.99 2.13
CA VAL A 48 -5.24 -0.46 1.67
C VAL A 48 -5.13 1.04 1.89
N VAL A 49 -3.88 1.48 2.03
CA VAL A 49 -3.50 2.89 2.09
C VAL A 49 -2.72 3.21 0.83
N TYR A 50 -3.15 4.25 0.15
CA TYR A 50 -2.53 4.74 -1.08
C TYR A 50 -1.18 5.40 -0.79
N GLY A 51 -0.17 5.05 -1.58
CA GLY A 51 1.15 5.66 -1.54
C GLY A 51 1.32 6.69 -2.65
N THR A 52 1.95 7.81 -2.34
CA THR A 52 2.28 8.86 -3.31
C THR A 52 3.76 9.22 -3.23
N SER A 53 4.36 9.48 -4.39
CA SER A 53 5.72 10.03 -4.47
C SER A 53 5.74 11.55 -4.50
N GLN A 54 4.58 12.20 -4.40
CA GLN A 54 4.44 13.65 -4.41
C GLN A 54 4.64 14.22 -3.00
N ARG A 55 5.40 15.31 -2.89
CA ARG A 55 5.57 16.07 -1.65
C ARG A 55 5.96 15.21 -0.45
N THR A 56 6.88 14.28 -0.65
CA THR A 56 7.28 13.34 0.40
C THR A 56 8.03 13.98 1.56
N THR A 57 8.52 15.19 1.39
CA THR A 57 9.17 15.96 2.46
C THR A 57 8.19 16.77 3.31
N GLU A 58 6.92 16.83 2.89
CA GLU A 58 5.85 17.54 3.62
C GLU A 58 4.91 16.49 4.21
N LEU A 59 5.09 16.16 5.47
CA LEU A 59 4.23 15.19 6.15
C LEU A 59 3.17 15.91 6.96
N HIS A 60 1.92 15.56 6.68
CA HIS A 60 0.77 16.02 7.43
C HIS A 60 0.39 14.98 8.48
N ARG A 61 -0.51 15.36 9.39
CA ARG A 61 -1.01 14.46 10.41
C ARG A 61 -1.64 13.22 9.77
N GLY A 62 -1.24 12.04 10.22
CA GLY A 62 -1.71 10.77 9.68
C GLY A 62 -0.87 10.24 8.53
N GLU A 63 0.22 10.91 8.18
CA GLU A 63 1.13 10.47 7.11
C GLU A 63 2.45 9.94 7.67
N PHE A 64 3.04 8.97 6.97
CA PHE A 64 4.42 8.57 7.20
C PHE A 64 5.08 8.30 5.85
N CYS A 65 6.41 8.40 5.80
CA CYS A 65 7.18 8.29 4.57
C CYS A 65 8.22 7.19 4.66
N ILE A 66 8.41 6.46 3.56
CA ILE A 66 9.53 5.55 3.38
C ILE A 66 10.46 6.20 2.38
N ALA A 67 11.60 6.70 2.86
CA ALA A 67 12.55 7.45 2.06
C ALA A 67 13.87 6.69 1.91
N ARG A 68 14.44 6.72 0.70
CA ARG A 68 15.67 5.98 0.39
C ARG A 68 16.82 6.36 1.31
N LEU A 69 17.02 7.65 1.55
CA LEU A 69 18.16 8.12 2.34
C LEU A 69 18.00 7.87 3.84
N GLN A 70 16.81 8.11 4.38
CA GLN A 70 16.54 7.96 5.81
C GLN A 70 16.24 6.53 6.21
N ASN A 71 15.66 5.74 5.30
CA ASN A 71 15.13 4.41 5.60
C ASN A 71 15.59 3.39 4.56
N SER A 72 16.89 3.32 4.30
CA SER A 72 17.47 2.54 3.20
C SER A 72 16.99 1.07 3.20
N ALA A 73 17.12 0.38 4.33
CA ALA A 73 16.69 -1.03 4.42
C ALA A 73 15.18 -1.18 4.23
N ALA A 74 14.39 -0.27 4.81
CA ALA A 74 12.94 -0.30 4.69
C ALA A 74 12.50 0.04 3.27
N PHE A 75 13.19 0.97 2.62
CA PHE A 75 12.93 1.33 1.22
C PHE A 75 13.14 0.14 0.28
N GLN A 76 14.22 -0.59 0.48
CA GLN A 76 14.51 -1.80 -0.30
C GLN A 76 13.51 -2.91 -0.01
N ALA A 77 13.18 -3.14 1.26
CA ALA A 77 12.22 -4.17 1.66
C ALA A 77 10.84 -3.92 1.06
N ALA A 78 10.45 -2.66 0.92
CA ALA A 78 9.16 -2.28 0.35
C ALA A 78 9.12 -2.38 -1.18
N GLY A 79 10.25 -2.53 -1.83
CA GLY A 79 10.34 -2.64 -3.29
C GLY A 79 10.03 -1.34 -4.02
N LEU A 80 10.23 -0.20 -3.37
CA LEU A 80 9.91 1.10 -3.92
C LEU A 80 10.98 1.60 -4.89
N SER A 81 10.56 2.36 -5.90
CA SER A 81 11.45 3.06 -6.83
C SER A 81 11.66 4.53 -6.44
N TYR A 82 10.73 5.10 -5.70
CA TYR A 82 10.72 6.50 -5.28
C TYR A 82 10.36 6.60 -3.81
N ASP A 83 10.84 7.64 -3.15
CA ASP A 83 10.36 7.98 -1.82
C ASP A 83 8.83 8.05 -1.88
N THR A 84 8.17 7.44 -0.91
CA THR A 84 6.72 7.28 -0.94
C THR A 84 6.17 7.58 0.44
N LYS A 85 5.10 8.38 0.49
CA LYS A 85 4.38 8.61 1.74
C LYS A 85 2.98 8.01 1.67
N PHE A 86 2.47 7.58 2.81
CA PHE A 86 1.17 6.96 2.97
C PHE A 86 0.33 7.79 3.94
N ASN A 87 -0.92 8.06 3.57
CA ASN A 87 -1.84 8.84 4.40
C ASN A 87 -2.90 7.92 5.01
N LEU A 88 -2.78 7.65 6.30
CA LEU A 88 -3.66 6.73 7.03
C LEU A 88 -5.09 7.25 7.18
N LYS A 89 -5.34 8.51 6.83
CA LYS A 89 -6.70 9.06 6.75
C LYS A 89 -7.43 8.62 5.49
N GLN A 90 -6.71 8.13 4.48
CA GLN A 90 -7.26 7.75 3.18
C GLN A 90 -7.10 6.26 2.96
N THR A 91 -8.01 5.50 3.52
CA THR A 91 -8.06 4.06 3.34
C THR A 91 -9.24 3.68 2.47
N VAL A 92 -9.13 2.54 1.78
CA VAL A 92 -10.21 1.99 0.98
C VAL A 92 -10.18 0.47 1.05
N ASP A 93 -11.36 -0.13 1.02
CA ASP A 93 -11.51 -1.59 0.94
C ASP A 93 -11.73 -1.96 -0.53
N LEU A 94 -10.88 -2.85 -1.04
CA LEU A 94 -10.92 -3.28 -2.44
C LEU A 94 -10.86 -4.79 -2.54
N PRO A 95 -11.59 -5.40 -3.50
CA PRO A 95 -11.44 -6.84 -3.77
C PRO A 95 -10.04 -7.10 -4.31
N TYR A 96 -9.38 -8.13 -3.79
CA TYR A 96 -8.00 -8.45 -4.16
C TYR A 96 -7.98 -9.27 -5.45
N ASN A 97 -8.23 -8.59 -6.55
CA ASN A 97 -8.33 -9.20 -7.88
C ASN A 97 -7.70 -8.29 -8.95
N SER A 98 -7.71 -8.78 -10.19
CA SER A 98 -7.05 -8.10 -11.31
C SER A 98 -7.72 -6.79 -11.74
N GLU A 99 -8.89 -6.48 -11.21
CA GLU A 99 -9.54 -5.19 -11.46
C GLU A 99 -8.78 -4.05 -10.79
N TRP A 100 -8.26 -4.30 -9.58
CA TRP A 100 -7.61 -3.26 -8.76
C TRP A 100 -6.13 -3.48 -8.52
N PHE A 101 -5.63 -4.70 -8.77
CA PHE A 101 -4.23 -5.06 -8.47
C PHE A 101 -3.61 -5.78 -9.66
N SER A 102 -2.39 -5.39 -10.01
CA SER A 102 -1.64 -6.01 -11.11
C SER A 102 -0.22 -6.35 -10.69
N VAL A 103 0.39 -7.24 -11.46
CA VAL A 103 1.80 -7.61 -11.23
C VAL A 103 2.68 -6.39 -11.53
N PRO A 104 3.56 -5.98 -10.60
CA PRO A 104 4.45 -4.85 -10.85
C PRO A 104 5.49 -5.18 -11.93
N PRO A 105 6.06 -4.13 -12.57
CA PRO A 105 7.18 -4.34 -13.49
C PRO A 105 8.29 -5.13 -12.81
N ALA A 106 8.96 -6.01 -13.55
CA ALA A 106 10.01 -6.91 -13.07
C ALA A 106 9.52 -8.00 -12.11
N ALA A 107 8.24 -8.04 -11.73
CA ALA A 107 7.63 -9.09 -10.93
C ALA A 107 8.54 -9.55 -9.78
N PRO A 108 8.91 -8.68 -8.83
CA PRO A 108 9.95 -9.00 -7.83
C PRO A 108 9.59 -10.18 -6.92
N HIS A 109 8.32 -10.50 -6.80
CA HIS A 109 7.84 -11.65 -6.00
C HIS A 109 7.06 -12.66 -6.85
N GLY A 110 7.36 -12.72 -8.17
CA GLY A 110 6.67 -13.59 -9.09
C GLY A 110 5.41 -12.94 -9.66
N GLN A 111 4.50 -13.76 -10.19
CA GLN A 111 3.30 -13.27 -10.87
C GLN A 111 2.19 -12.95 -9.87
N VAL A 112 2.49 -12.08 -8.92
CA VAL A 112 1.56 -11.59 -7.90
C VAL A 112 1.72 -10.08 -7.75
N PRO A 113 0.73 -9.37 -7.21
CA PRO A 113 0.79 -7.90 -7.10
C PRO A 113 1.82 -7.35 -6.09
N LYS A 114 2.57 -8.19 -5.44
CA LYS A 114 3.46 -7.80 -4.35
C LYS A 114 4.71 -7.09 -4.84
N LEU A 115 4.97 -5.89 -4.33
CA LEU A 115 6.24 -5.14 -4.49
C LEU A 115 7.23 -5.50 -3.40
N GLY A 116 6.76 -5.63 -2.17
CA GLY A 116 7.61 -5.86 -1.02
C GLY A 116 6.79 -5.88 0.26
N ILE A 117 7.45 -5.57 1.36
CA ILE A 117 6.83 -5.58 2.69
C ILE A 117 7.16 -4.31 3.46
N LEU A 118 6.32 -3.99 4.45
CA LEU A 118 6.62 -2.95 5.42
C LEU A 118 7.67 -3.47 6.40
N HIS A 119 8.83 -2.83 6.40
CA HIS A 119 9.93 -3.22 7.28
C HIS A 119 9.57 -2.94 8.75
N ALA A 120 10.01 -3.82 9.65
CA ALA A 120 9.71 -3.72 11.08
C ALA A 120 10.16 -2.38 11.69
N SER A 121 11.21 -1.77 11.17
CA SER A 121 11.69 -0.47 11.65
C SER A 121 10.68 0.66 11.51
N LEU A 122 9.66 0.48 10.65
CA LEU A 122 8.64 1.49 10.38
C LEU A 122 7.35 1.28 11.18
N MET A 123 7.28 0.26 12.01
CA MET A 123 6.05 -0.05 12.74
C MET A 123 5.64 1.10 13.67
N ARG A 124 6.60 1.75 14.33
CA ARG A 124 6.30 2.91 15.19
C ARG A 124 5.76 4.09 14.38
N SER A 125 6.34 4.33 13.20
CA SER A 125 5.88 5.40 12.32
C SER A 125 4.47 5.12 11.83
N LEU A 126 4.17 3.87 11.46
CA LEU A 126 2.84 3.45 11.06
C LEU A 126 1.83 3.64 12.20
N GLU A 127 2.17 3.17 13.40
CA GLU A 127 1.29 3.29 14.57
C GLU A 127 1.01 4.75 14.92
N ALA A 128 2.04 5.59 14.90
CA ALA A 128 1.89 7.03 15.16
C ALA A 128 0.99 7.68 14.11
N ALA A 129 1.17 7.35 12.84
CA ALA A 129 0.33 7.87 11.76
C ALA A 129 -1.11 7.38 11.89
N PHE A 130 -1.30 6.11 12.21
CA PHE A 130 -2.63 5.53 12.42
C PHE A 130 -3.35 6.20 13.59
N ASN A 131 -2.67 6.36 14.72
CA ASN A 131 -3.26 7.01 15.90
C ASN A 131 -3.63 8.47 15.59
N ALA A 132 -2.76 9.20 14.88
CA ALA A 132 -3.03 10.56 14.48
C ALA A 132 -4.23 10.64 13.53
N ALA A 133 -4.36 9.68 12.61
CA ALA A 133 -5.45 9.63 11.65
C ALA A 133 -6.80 9.34 12.29
N THR A 134 -6.80 8.56 13.38
CA THR A 134 -8.03 8.13 14.07
C THR A 134 -8.36 8.97 15.30
N GLU A 135 -7.47 9.88 15.69
CA GLU A 135 -7.67 10.74 16.86
C GLU A 135 -8.84 11.68 16.64
N ARG A 136 -9.70 11.76 17.66
CA ARG A 136 -10.86 12.64 17.68
C ARG A 136 -10.68 13.74 18.71
N PHE A 137 -11.11 14.91 18.33
CA PHE A 137 -11.12 16.08 19.19
C PHE A 137 -12.55 16.46 19.53
#